data_62d85c3f513dcec25ebd11fd4c829548
#
_entry.id   62d85c3f513dcec25ebd11fd4c829548
#
_cell.length_a   1.000
_cell.length_b   1.000
_cell.length_c   1.000
_cell.angle_alpha   90.00
_cell.angle_beta   90.00
_cell.angle_gamma   90.00
#
_symmetry.space_group_name_H-M   'P 1'
#
loop_
_entity.id
_entity.type
_entity.pdbx_description
1 polymer ?
#
loop_
_entity_poly.entity_id
_entity_poly.type
_entity_poly.pdbx_seq_one_letter_code
_entity_poly.pdbx_strand_id
1 'polypeptide(L)'
;LAKPYSAYHLNASYDLWERTYDDIIIQGEAKKDENDAFCQLVDRYDGQKAIFIADRGYESYNGFEHVVHSGHKYLIRVRDIESQSSITKSLGPFPDGEFDVDVSRMLTLKQTKMIKACPDVYKFVPKNMRFDFMNKQNPWYEFNCRVVRFKITENTYETVITNLSREEFLMEEISEIYDMRWGEETSFRELKYAIGLNALHAKKRELIQQEIYARMLMYNFCQRIVQEIKIPKKDRIKYTYQVNFTRSVHIIREFLRKKGGKNPPVE
;
A
#
# COMPACT_ATOMS: atom_id res chain seq x y z
N LEU A 1 -32.24 -9.66 -15.90
CA LEU A 1 -31.48 -8.42 -15.76
C LEU A 1 -30.97 -8.30 -14.33
N ALA A 2 -29.65 -8.22 -14.15
CA ALA A 2 -29.06 -7.98 -12.84
C ALA A 2 -29.52 -6.63 -12.28
N LYS A 3 -29.84 -6.57 -10.99
CA LYS A 3 -30.20 -5.29 -10.36
C LYS A 3 -29.00 -4.34 -10.39
N PRO A 4 -29.20 -3.05 -10.72
CA PRO A 4 -28.14 -2.08 -10.65
C PRO A 4 -27.60 -1.99 -9.20
N TYR A 5 -26.27 -2.01 -9.06
CA TYR A 5 -25.59 -1.85 -7.79
C TYR A 5 -24.59 -0.68 -7.86
N SER A 6 -24.35 -0.05 -6.74
CA SER A 6 -23.32 0.96 -6.62
C SER A 6 -22.09 0.33 -6.02
N ALA A 7 -20.95 0.46 -6.70
CA ALA A 7 -19.67 0.02 -6.21
C ALA A 7 -18.80 1.23 -5.86
N TYR A 8 -18.03 1.10 -4.79
CA TYR A 8 -17.01 2.07 -4.37
C TYR A 8 -15.66 1.38 -4.34
N HIS A 9 -14.68 2.08 -4.84
CA HIS A 9 -13.28 1.68 -4.72
C HIS A 9 -12.66 2.41 -3.53
N LEU A 10 -12.02 1.65 -2.63
CA LEU A 10 -11.43 2.16 -1.42
C LEU A 10 -9.92 2.01 -1.51
N ASN A 11 -9.21 3.12 -1.43
CA ASN A 11 -7.78 3.16 -1.25
C ASN A 11 -7.51 3.64 0.17
N ALA A 12 -6.77 2.88 0.96
CA ALA A 12 -6.55 3.19 2.37
C ALA A 12 -5.06 3.12 2.71
N SER A 13 -4.62 4.01 3.58
CA SER A 13 -3.35 3.95 4.28
C SER A 13 -3.52 3.17 5.57
N TYR A 14 -2.66 2.19 5.81
CA TYR A 14 -2.72 1.29 6.96
C TYR A 14 -1.36 1.23 7.66
N ASP A 15 -1.31 1.64 8.92
CA ASP A 15 -0.13 1.50 9.75
C ASP A 15 0.04 0.03 10.17
N LEU A 16 1.12 -0.60 9.71
CA LEU A 16 1.42 -2.00 9.99
C LEU A 16 1.85 -2.25 11.44
N TRP A 17 2.42 -1.25 12.13
CA TRP A 17 2.80 -1.32 13.53
C TRP A 17 1.62 -1.11 14.46
N GLU A 18 0.91 -0.02 14.23
CA GLU A 18 -0.27 0.36 15.02
C GLU A 18 -1.52 -0.45 14.63
N ARG A 19 -1.45 -1.18 13.51
CA ARG A 19 -2.56 -1.98 12.95
C ARG A 19 -3.86 -1.19 12.81
N THR A 20 -3.74 0.05 12.39
CA THR A 20 -4.85 0.98 12.22
C THR A 20 -4.86 1.61 10.84
N TYR A 21 -6.03 2.03 10.38
CA TYR A 21 -6.16 2.84 9.19
C TYR A 21 -5.93 4.30 9.51
N ASP A 22 -5.03 4.95 8.78
CA ASP A 22 -4.69 6.37 8.98
C ASP A 22 -5.58 7.26 8.12
N ASP A 23 -5.70 6.95 6.83
CA ASP A 23 -6.51 7.73 5.89
C ASP A 23 -7.16 6.81 4.84
N ILE A 24 -8.18 7.33 4.16
CA ILE A 24 -8.91 6.63 3.10
C ILE A 24 -9.37 7.58 2.02
N ILE A 25 -9.28 7.12 0.76
CA ILE A 25 -9.87 7.76 -0.39
C ILE A 25 -10.95 6.87 -0.97
N ILE A 26 -12.18 7.38 -1.00
CA ILE A 26 -13.36 6.69 -1.49
C ILE A 26 -13.67 7.20 -2.90
N GLN A 27 -13.50 6.35 -3.90
CA GLN A 27 -13.77 6.66 -5.30
C GLN A 27 -15.00 5.91 -5.80
N GLY A 28 -15.74 6.53 -6.72
CA GLY A 28 -16.78 5.81 -7.47
C GLY A 28 -16.14 4.94 -8.55
N GLU A 29 -16.74 3.78 -8.84
CA GLU A 29 -16.21 2.78 -9.79
C GLU A 29 -15.87 3.38 -11.17
N ALA A 30 -16.69 4.30 -11.67
CA ALA A 30 -16.46 4.95 -12.97
C ALA A 30 -15.30 5.97 -12.99
N LYS A 31 -14.75 6.34 -11.84
CA LYS A 31 -13.72 7.37 -11.68
C LYS A 31 -12.58 6.89 -10.78
N LYS A 32 -12.33 5.58 -10.74
CA LYS A 32 -11.25 5.04 -9.96
C LYS A 32 -9.91 5.37 -10.61
N ASP A 33 -9.00 5.88 -9.81
CA ASP A 33 -7.60 6.11 -10.15
C ASP A 33 -6.76 5.78 -8.91
N GLU A 34 -6.21 4.57 -8.87
CA GLU A 34 -5.44 4.07 -7.74
C GLU A 34 -4.13 4.85 -7.56
N ASN A 35 -3.49 5.23 -8.66
CA ASN A 35 -2.25 6.00 -8.60
C ASN A 35 -2.46 7.42 -8.07
N ASP A 36 -3.55 8.09 -8.50
CA ASP A 36 -3.89 9.41 -7.96
C ASP A 36 -4.28 9.30 -6.47
N ALA A 37 -5.03 8.28 -6.08
CA ALA A 37 -5.36 8.03 -4.69
C ALA A 37 -4.11 7.79 -3.83
N PHE A 38 -3.14 7.02 -4.34
CA PHE A 38 -1.87 6.80 -3.65
C PHE A 38 -1.10 8.10 -3.44
N CYS A 39 -0.95 8.92 -4.48
CA CYS A 39 -0.31 10.24 -4.36
C CYS A 39 -1.01 11.11 -3.30
N GLN A 40 -2.35 11.15 -3.32
CA GLN A 40 -3.11 11.92 -2.33
C GLN A 40 -2.93 11.40 -0.89
N LEU A 41 -2.88 10.08 -0.67
CA LEU A 41 -2.62 9.49 0.65
C LEU A 41 -1.23 9.86 1.16
N VAL A 42 -0.22 9.80 0.28
CA VAL A 42 1.15 10.19 0.59
C VAL A 42 1.23 11.69 0.93
N ASP A 43 0.64 12.55 0.11
CA ASP A 43 0.67 14.01 0.27
C ASP A 43 -0.07 14.50 1.54
N ARG A 44 -1.05 13.72 2.03
CA ARG A 44 -1.80 14.03 3.26
C ARG A 44 -1.15 13.47 4.52
N TYR A 45 -0.22 12.54 4.38
CA TYR A 45 0.41 11.91 5.53
C TYR A 45 1.31 12.93 6.24
N ASP A 46 0.97 13.24 7.49
CA ASP A 46 1.66 14.23 8.34
C ASP A 46 2.40 13.58 9.53
N GLY A 47 2.52 12.25 9.52
CA GLY A 47 3.22 11.49 10.54
C GLY A 47 4.74 11.55 10.45
N GLN A 48 5.40 10.69 11.21
CA GLN A 48 6.86 10.56 11.19
C GLN A 48 7.37 9.98 9.86
N LYS A 49 8.69 9.94 9.66
CA LYS A 49 9.29 9.26 8.50
C LYS A 49 8.77 7.83 8.39
N ALA A 50 8.24 7.49 7.24
CA ALA A 50 7.61 6.21 6.95
C ALA A 50 8.20 5.54 5.71
N ILE A 51 7.99 4.23 5.60
CA ILE A 51 8.20 3.45 4.37
C ILE A 51 6.82 3.12 3.83
N PHE A 52 6.45 3.69 2.70
CA PHE A 52 5.21 3.35 2.00
C PHE A 52 5.40 2.05 1.22
N ILE A 53 4.67 1.02 1.63
CA ILE A 53 4.71 -0.31 1.01
C ILE A 53 3.44 -0.49 0.18
N ALA A 54 3.58 -0.84 -1.10
CA ALA A 54 2.42 -1.02 -1.96
C ALA A 54 2.61 -2.17 -2.98
N ASP A 55 1.48 -2.68 -3.48
CA ASP A 55 1.47 -3.71 -4.51
C ASP A 55 1.68 -3.10 -5.91
N ARG A 56 1.88 -3.97 -6.88
CA ARG A 56 2.13 -3.66 -8.31
C ARG A 56 1.04 -2.79 -8.98
N GLY A 57 -0.11 -2.64 -8.38
CA GLY A 57 -1.16 -1.71 -8.84
C GLY A 57 -0.72 -0.25 -8.76
N TYR A 58 0.22 0.06 -7.89
CA TYR A 58 0.76 1.39 -7.62
C TYR A 58 2.09 1.67 -8.33
N GLU A 59 2.49 0.84 -9.28
CA GLU A 59 3.69 0.96 -10.10
C GLU A 59 3.64 2.24 -10.96
N SER A 60 4.25 3.33 -10.49
CA SER A 60 4.19 4.65 -11.14
C SER A 60 5.38 5.53 -10.77
N TYR A 61 6.06 6.12 -11.76
CA TYR A 61 7.09 7.13 -11.51
C TYR A 61 6.56 8.31 -10.68
N ASN A 62 5.32 8.72 -10.95
CA ASN A 62 4.68 9.82 -10.21
C ASN A 62 4.51 9.47 -8.73
N GLY A 63 3.99 8.27 -8.45
CA GLY A 63 3.81 7.80 -7.08
C GLY A 63 5.12 7.71 -6.30
N PHE A 64 6.19 7.18 -6.92
CA PHE A 64 7.51 7.10 -6.29
C PHE A 64 8.03 8.49 -5.89
N GLU A 65 7.89 9.46 -6.80
CA GLU A 65 8.40 10.82 -6.56
C GLU A 65 7.54 11.62 -5.58
N HIS A 66 6.23 11.39 -5.49
CA HIS A 66 5.41 11.95 -4.40
C HIS A 66 5.94 11.50 -3.04
N VAL A 67 6.31 10.22 -2.87
CA VAL A 67 6.88 9.73 -1.61
C VAL A 67 8.24 10.36 -1.32
N VAL A 68 9.12 10.50 -2.33
CA VAL A 68 10.44 11.14 -2.18
C VAL A 68 10.29 12.61 -1.80
N HIS A 69 9.44 13.36 -2.50
CA HIS A 69 9.22 14.79 -2.24
C HIS A 69 8.54 15.07 -0.90
N SER A 70 7.77 14.11 -0.37
CA SER A 70 7.21 14.17 0.98
C SER A 70 8.23 13.79 2.07
N GLY A 71 9.47 13.45 1.70
CA GLY A 71 10.55 13.12 2.63
C GLY A 71 10.48 11.70 3.20
N HIS A 72 9.71 10.83 2.56
CA HIS A 72 9.50 9.45 2.97
C HIS A 72 10.27 8.45 2.10
N LYS A 73 10.15 7.18 2.48
CA LYS A 73 10.70 6.05 1.74
C LYS A 73 9.57 5.22 1.14
N TYR A 74 9.88 4.52 0.06
CA TYR A 74 8.92 3.60 -0.55
C TYR A 74 9.53 2.22 -0.79
N LEU A 75 8.68 1.22 -0.82
CA LEU A 75 8.98 -0.15 -1.21
C LEU A 75 7.78 -0.68 -1.99
N ILE A 76 7.83 -0.61 -3.31
CA ILE A 76 6.68 -0.90 -4.17
C ILE A 76 7.01 -2.06 -5.08
N ARG A 77 6.16 -3.10 -5.02
CA ARG A 77 6.23 -4.21 -5.95
C ARG A 77 5.90 -3.73 -7.35
N VAL A 78 6.65 -4.24 -8.31
CA VAL A 78 6.43 -3.99 -9.73
C VAL A 78 6.27 -5.30 -10.48
N ARG A 79 5.76 -5.23 -11.72
CA ARG A 79 5.74 -6.40 -12.59
C ARG A 79 7.15 -6.83 -12.87
N ASP A 80 7.37 -8.14 -12.90
CA ASP A 80 8.70 -8.71 -13.12
C ASP A 80 9.32 -8.27 -14.46
N ILE A 81 10.65 -8.38 -14.54
CA ILE A 81 11.47 -7.94 -15.68
C ILE A 81 11.03 -8.51 -17.03
N GLU A 82 10.43 -9.69 -17.04
CA GLU A 82 9.90 -10.35 -18.23
C GLU A 82 8.59 -9.70 -18.76
N SER A 83 7.90 -8.92 -17.94
CA SER A 83 6.63 -8.31 -18.31
C SER A 83 6.81 -7.13 -19.27
N GLN A 84 6.14 -7.18 -20.43
CA GLN A 84 6.19 -6.12 -21.43
C GLN A 84 5.66 -4.77 -20.96
N SER A 85 4.80 -4.77 -19.94
CA SER A 85 4.14 -3.58 -19.40
C SER A 85 4.73 -3.10 -18.08
N SER A 86 5.85 -3.67 -17.64
CA SER A 86 6.52 -3.24 -16.39
C SER A 86 7.35 -1.97 -16.59
N ILE A 87 7.41 -1.16 -15.53
CA ILE A 87 8.34 -0.04 -15.43
C ILE A 87 9.80 -0.51 -15.51
N THR A 88 10.10 -1.73 -15.03
CA THR A 88 11.42 -2.36 -15.07
C THR A 88 11.99 -2.45 -16.49
N LYS A 89 11.14 -2.68 -17.50
CA LYS A 89 11.56 -2.69 -18.90
C LYS A 89 12.22 -1.38 -19.35
N SER A 90 11.81 -0.26 -18.77
CA SER A 90 12.39 1.04 -19.08
C SER A 90 13.56 1.43 -18.18
N LEU A 91 13.82 0.63 -17.15
CA LEU A 91 14.92 0.83 -16.19
C LEU A 91 16.10 -0.14 -16.44
N GLY A 92 15.84 -1.29 -17.13
CA GLY A 92 16.86 -2.30 -17.48
C GLY A 92 17.84 -1.88 -18.58
N PRO A 93 18.66 -2.80 -19.06
CA PRO A 93 18.59 -4.24 -18.83
C PRO A 93 19.02 -4.67 -17.43
N PHE A 94 18.46 -5.79 -16.97
CA PHE A 94 18.76 -6.39 -15.66
C PHE A 94 19.36 -7.79 -15.84
N PRO A 95 20.15 -8.27 -14.85
CA PRO A 95 20.63 -9.66 -14.83
C PRO A 95 19.47 -10.66 -14.68
N ASP A 96 19.71 -11.89 -15.10
CA ASP A 96 18.83 -13.00 -14.76
C ASP A 96 18.97 -13.39 -13.29
N GLY A 97 17.90 -13.98 -12.71
CA GLY A 97 17.90 -14.43 -11.33
C GLY A 97 17.68 -13.30 -10.32
N GLU A 98 18.32 -13.43 -9.15
CA GLU A 98 18.28 -12.44 -8.09
C GLU A 98 19.28 -11.32 -8.37
N PHE A 99 18.88 -10.10 -8.08
CA PHE A 99 19.76 -8.94 -8.21
C PHE A 99 19.31 -7.79 -7.31
N ASP A 100 20.25 -6.88 -7.10
CA ASP A 100 20.08 -5.67 -6.33
C ASP A 100 20.92 -4.57 -6.98
N VAL A 101 20.28 -3.67 -7.71
CA VAL A 101 20.97 -2.68 -8.54
C VAL A 101 20.38 -1.28 -8.35
N ASP A 102 21.27 -0.29 -8.36
CA ASP A 102 20.87 1.12 -8.41
C ASP A 102 20.71 1.54 -9.87
N VAL A 103 19.65 2.27 -10.12
CA VAL A 103 19.28 2.73 -11.45
C VAL A 103 19.09 4.24 -11.43
N SER A 104 19.74 4.93 -12.37
CA SER A 104 19.51 6.34 -12.65
C SER A 104 18.97 6.49 -14.07
N ARG A 105 17.93 7.29 -14.25
CA ARG A 105 17.35 7.63 -15.56
C ARG A 105 16.97 9.10 -15.61
N MET A 106 17.30 9.73 -16.72
CA MET A 106 16.80 11.09 -16.99
C MET A 106 15.43 11.00 -17.65
N LEU A 107 14.37 11.26 -16.88
CA LEU A 107 13.01 11.37 -17.42
C LEU A 107 12.91 12.63 -18.25
N THR A 108 12.16 12.60 -19.36
CA THR A 108 12.02 13.78 -20.21
C THR A 108 10.71 13.83 -20.98
N LEU A 109 10.17 15.04 -21.16
CA LEU A 109 9.03 15.31 -22.05
C LEU A 109 9.45 15.47 -23.53
N LYS A 110 10.76 15.47 -23.82
CA LYS A 110 11.30 15.63 -25.17
C LYS A 110 11.52 14.28 -25.83
N GLN A 111 11.28 14.21 -27.15
CA GLN A 111 11.46 13.00 -27.95
C GLN A 111 12.31 13.32 -29.20
N THR A 112 13.62 13.40 -29.05
CA THR A 112 14.57 13.60 -30.14
C THR A 112 15.18 12.29 -30.60
N LYS A 113 15.86 12.28 -31.76
CA LYS A 113 16.62 11.11 -32.27
C LYS A 113 17.67 10.66 -31.25
N MET A 114 18.36 11.60 -30.59
CA MET A 114 19.39 11.32 -29.57
C MET A 114 18.78 10.62 -28.36
N ILE A 115 17.65 11.11 -27.83
CA ILE A 115 16.96 10.52 -26.69
C ILE A 115 16.53 9.08 -27.01
N LYS A 116 16.02 8.83 -28.22
CA LYS A 116 15.63 7.48 -28.66
C LYS A 116 16.82 6.53 -28.84
N ALA A 117 18.00 7.07 -29.17
CA ALA A 117 19.21 6.27 -29.35
C ALA A 117 19.89 5.88 -28.03
N CYS A 118 19.54 6.52 -26.90
CA CYS A 118 20.15 6.26 -25.59
C CYS A 118 19.08 5.91 -24.54
N PRO A 119 18.38 4.76 -24.67
CA PRO A 119 17.32 4.35 -23.75
C PRO A 119 17.83 4.03 -22.33
N ASP A 120 19.11 3.69 -22.21
CA ASP A 120 19.78 3.41 -20.93
C ASP A 120 20.02 4.68 -20.10
N VAL A 121 19.95 5.85 -20.73
CA VAL A 121 20.13 7.15 -20.05
C VAL A 121 18.81 7.88 -19.95
N TYR A 122 18.00 7.84 -21.00
CA TYR A 122 16.80 8.66 -21.10
C TYR A 122 15.53 7.83 -21.14
N LYS A 123 14.53 8.29 -20.41
CA LYS A 123 13.16 7.77 -20.48
C LYS A 123 12.20 8.89 -20.90
N PHE A 124 11.60 8.71 -22.07
CA PHE A 124 10.53 9.58 -22.53
C PHE A 124 9.25 9.34 -21.71
N VAL A 125 8.69 10.41 -21.16
CA VAL A 125 7.40 10.41 -20.45
C VAL A 125 6.33 10.97 -21.39
N PRO A 126 5.43 10.13 -21.91
CA PRO A 126 4.39 10.57 -22.83
C PRO A 126 3.30 11.36 -22.10
N LYS A 127 2.53 12.18 -22.85
CA LYS A 127 1.50 13.08 -22.29
C LYS A 127 0.37 12.37 -21.52
N ASN A 128 0.12 11.11 -21.82
CA ASN A 128 -0.88 10.28 -21.13
C ASN A 128 -0.35 9.62 -19.85
N MET A 129 0.94 9.75 -19.57
CA MET A 129 1.56 9.34 -18.29
C MET A 129 1.67 10.58 -17.42
N ARG A 130 0.94 10.58 -16.31
CA ARG A 130 1.03 11.65 -15.33
C ARG A 130 2.40 11.66 -14.67
N PHE A 131 3.01 12.83 -14.62
CA PHE A 131 4.22 13.09 -13.84
C PHE A 131 4.26 14.57 -13.43
N ASP A 132 4.02 14.83 -12.17
CA ASP A 132 3.73 16.17 -11.64
C ASP A 132 5.00 17.04 -11.47
N PHE A 133 6.19 16.44 -11.55
CA PHE A 133 7.49 17.09 -11.32
C PHE A 133 8.18 17.61 -12.59
N MET A 134 7.51 17.51 -13.75
CA MET A 134 8.00 18.07 -15.02
C MET A 134 6.93 18.94 -15.68
N ASN A 135 7.40 19.96 -16.40
CA ASN A 135 6.54 20.82 -17.21
C ASN A 135 7.30 21.30 -18.48
N LYS A 136 6.68 22.16 -19.29
CA LYS A 136 7.30 22.68 -20.53
C LYS A 136 8.56 23.52 -20.26
N GLN A 137 8.63 24.23 -19.14
CA GLN A 137 9.79 25.05 -18.73
C GLN A 137 10.91 24.17 -18.17
N ASN A 138 10.55 23.14 -17.40
CA ASN A 138 11.48 22.15 -16.87
C ASN A 138 11.11 20.75 -17.37
N PRO A 139 11.52 20.35 -18.60
CA PRO A 139 11.12 19.11 -19.22
C PRO A 139 12.04 17.92 -18.88
N TRP A 140 12.87 18.04 -17.86
CA TRP A 140 13.84 17.04 -17.44
C TRP A 140 13.71 16.77 -15.96
N TYR A 141 13.88 15.51 -15.56
CA TYR A 141 13.87 15.07 -14.18
C TYR A 141 14.81 13.88 -13.99
N GLU A 142 15.73 13.99 -13.02
CA GLU A 142 16.61 12.87 -12.65
C GLU A 142 15.88 11.93 -11.72
N PHE A 143 15.62 10.72 -12.18
CA PHE A 143 14.97 9.66 -11.41
C PHE A 143 16.01 8.66 -10.95
N ASN A 144 16.10 8.43 -9.66
CA ASN A 144 17.02 7.49 -9.03
C ASN A 144 16.23 6.50 -8.18
N CYS A 145 16.50 5.21 -8.35
CA CYS A 145 15.89 4.16 -7.57
C CYS A 145 16.82 2.96 -7.41
N ARG A 146 16.50 2.10 -6.49
CA ARG A 146 17.09 0.78 -6.31
C ARG A 146 16.06 -0.24 -6.75
N VAL A 147 16.46 -1.19 -7.60
CA VAL A 147 15.62 -2.29 -8.07
C VAL A 147 16.16 -3.57 -7.46
N VAL A 148 15.32 -4.24 -6.70
CA VAL A 148 15.68 -5.48 -6.00
C VAL A 148 14.78 -6.60 -6.50
N ARG A 149 15.37 -7.71 -6.93
CA ARG A 149 14.68 -8.92 -7.35
C ARG A 149 15.14 -10.07 -6.49
N PHE A 150 14.24 -10.65 -5.74
CA PHE A 150 14.52 -11.75 -4.82
C PHE A 150 13.61 -12.96 -5.11
N LYS A 151 14.11 -14.13 -4.74
CA LYS A 151 13.47 -15.40 -4.99
C LYS A 151 12.43 -15.69 -3.89
N ILE A 152 11.22 -16.07 -4.30
CA ILE A 152 10.15 -16.50 -3.39
C ILE A 152 10.05 -18.04 -3.35
N THR A 153 10.10 -18.67 -4.54
CA THR A 153 10.15 -20.13 -4.68
C THR A 153 11.22 -20.50 -5.69
N GLU A 154 11.42 -21.79 -5.94
CA GLU A 154 12.44 -22.24 -6.90
C GLU A 154 12.31 -21.57 -8.28
N ASN A 155 11.10 -21.24 -8.71
CA ASN A 155 10.81 -20.71 -10.03
C ASN A 155 10.07 -19.37 -10.05
N THR A 156 9.90 -18.72 -8.89
CA THR A 156 9.19 -17.44 -8.80
C THR A 156 10.02 -16.39 -8.11
N TYR A 157 9.98 -15.19 -8.67
CA TYR A 157 10.66 -14.02 -8.15
C TYR A 157 9.66 -12.90 -7.89
N GLU A 158 10.00 -12.05 -6.94
CA GLU A 158 9.37 -10.74 -6.79
C GLU A 158 10.38 -9.66 -7.09
N THR A 159 9.90 -8.62 -7.77
CA THR A 159 10.69 -7.43 -8.09
C THR A 159 10.06 -6.23 -7.42
N VAL A 160 10.86 -5.49 -6.69
CA VAL A 160 10.45 -4.26 -6.01
C VAL A 160 11.33 -3.08 -6.43
N ILE A 161 10.74 -1.89 -6.41
CA ILE A 161 11.46 -0.62 -6.59
C ILE A 161 11.40 0.14 -5.28
N THR A 162 12.53 0.72 -4.88
CA THR A 162 12.67 1.40 -3.60
C THR A 162 13.68 2.56 -3.66
N ASN A 163 13.60 3.48 -2.70
CA ASN A 163 14.64 4.46 -2.39
C ASN A 163 15.32 4.19 -1.04
N LEU A 164 15.19 2.97 -0.51
CA LEU A 164 15.93 2.51 0.66
C LEU A 164 17.39 2.24 0.27
N SER A 165 18.34 2.75 1.05
CA SER A 165 19.76 2.57 0.77
C SER A 165 20.22 1.15 1.15
N ARG A 166 21.31 0.67 0.53
CA ARG A 166 21.90 -0.63 0.86
C ARG A 166 22.58 -0.65 2.20
N GLU A 167 23.06 0.50 2.64
CA GLU A 167 23.72 0.67 3.94
C GLU A 167 22.74 0.51 5.09
N GLU A 168 21.47 0.89 4.86
CA GLU A 168 20.42 0.81 5.88
C GLU A 168 19.62 -0.50 5.79
N PHE A 169 19.47 -1.06 4.58
CA PHE A 169 18.60 -2.23 4.34
C PHE A 169 19.25 -3.20 3.34
N LEU A 170 19.58 -4.39 3.80
CA LEU A 170 20.03 -5.49 2.95
C LEU A 170 18.87 -6.07 2.12
N MET A 171 19.20 -6.88 1.09
CA MET A 171 18.19 -7.48 0.22
C MET A 171 17.21 -8.39 0.97
N GLU A 172 17.71 -9.13 1.95
CA GLU A 172 16.92 -10.02 2.80
C GLU A 172 15.92 -9.22 3.64
N GLU A 173 16.36 -8.08 4.20
CA GLU A 173 15.50 -7.19 4.99
C GLU A 173 14.42 -6.53 4.12
N ILE A 174 14.75 -6.20 2.85
CA ILE A 174 13.76 -5.70 1.88
C ILE A 174 12.65 -6.73 1.65
N SER A 175 13.00 -8.01 1.50
CA SER A 175 12.01 -9.09 1.36
C SER A 175 11.12 -9.20 2.60
N GLU A 176 11.71 -9.20 3.79
CA GLU A 176 10.97 -9.28 5.06
C GLU A 176 10.02 -8.08 5.27
N ILE A 177 10.49 -6.86 4.96
CA ILE A 177 9.67 -5.66 5.07
C ILE A 177 8.50 -5.73 4.05
N TYR A 178 8.75 -6.21 2.84
CA TYR A 178 7.70 -6.33 1.84
C TYR A 178 6.64 -7.36 2.25
N ASP A 179 7.04 -8.45 2.89
CA ASP A 179 6.12 -9.48 3.40
C ASP A 179 5.16 -8.94 4.47
N MET A 180 5.54 -7.88 5.21
CA MET A 180 4.64 -7.24 6.17
C MET A 180 3.37 -6.67 5.52
N ARG A 181 3.39 -6.38 4.22
CA ARG A 181 2.22 -5.92 3.42
C ARG A 181 0.99 -6.84 3.58
N TRP A 182 1.19 -8.14 3.80
CA TRP A 182 0.10 -9.09 4.06
C TRP A 182 -0.76 -8.73 5.29
N GLY A 183 -0.23 -7.89 6.18
CA GLY A 183 -0.98 -7.35 7.32
C GLY A 183 -2.16 -6.50 6.87
N GLU A 184 -1.99 -5.69 5.81
CA GLU A 184 -3.07 -4.87 5.24
C GLU A 184 -4.17 -5.73 4.60
N GLU A 185 -3.83 -6.76 3.82
CA GLU A 185 -4.81 -7.68 3.24
C GLU A 185 -5.63 -8.39 4.33
N THR A 186 -4.99 -8.77 5.42
CA THR A 186 -5.66 -9.37 6.58
C THR A 186 -6.61 -8.36 7.23
N SER A 187 -6.17 -7.11 7.40
CA SER A 187 -6.99 -6.04 7.97
C SER A 187 -8.23 -5.74 7.13
N PHE A 188 -8.10 -5.72 5.80
CA PHE A 188 -9.23 -5.56 4.88
C PHE A 188 -10.25 -6.69 5.00
N ARG A 189 -9.78 -7.92 5.17
CA ARG A 189 -10.66 -9.07 5.40
C ARG A 189 -11.43 -8.93 6.73
N GLU A 190 -10.75 -8.51 7.78
CA GLU A 190 -11.37 -8.26 9.08
C GLU A 190 -12.37 -7.09 9.01
N LEU A 191 -12.01 -6.01 8.33
CA LEU A 191 -12.88 -4.86 8.11
C LEU A 191 -14.16 -5.25 7.34
N LYS A 192 -14.02 -6.07 6.30
CA LYS A 192 -15.16 -6.56 5.51
C LYS A 192 -16.09 -7.47 6.32
N TYR A 193 -15.54 -8.44 7.04
CA TYR A 193 -16.33 -9.51 7.63
C TYR A 193 -16.59 -9.35 9.13
N ALA A 194 -15.60 -8.99 9.94
CA ALA A 194 -15.78 -8.81 11.37
C ALA A 194 -16.47 -7.47 11.71
N ILE A 195 -16.05 -6.41 11.05
CA ILE A 195 -16.67 -5.06 11.19
C ILE A 195 -17.92 -4.93 10.29
N GLY A 196 -17.95 -5.65 9.16
CA GLY A 196 -19.11 -5.73 8.28
C GLY A 196 -19.13 -4.64 7.21
N LEU A 197 -17.98 -4.17 6.71
CA LEU A 197 -17.90 -3.17 5.64
C LEU A 197 -18.63 -3.59 4.35
N ASN A 198 -18.78 -4.89 4.12
CA ASN A 198 -19.53 -5.45 2.99
C ASN A 198 -21.05 -5.37 3.12
N ALA A 199 -21.58 -4.92 4.26
CA ALA A 199 -23.01 -4.84 4.57
C ALA A 199 -23.42 -3.40 4.87
N LEU A 200 -23.27 -2.50 3.90
CA LEU A 200 -23.70 -1.10 4.01
C LEU A 200 -25.22 -0.99 3.89
N HIS A 201 -25.83 -0.15 4.71
CA HIS A 201 -27.29 0.02 4.79
C HIS A 201 -27.76 1.30 4.10
N ALA A 202 -26.90 2.31 4.05
CA ALA A 202 -27.20 3.60 3.46
C ALA A 202 -27.39 3.49 1.93
N LYS A 203 -28.20 4.40 1.37
CA LYS A 203 -28.46 4.48 -0.09
C LYS A 203 -27.91 5.77 -0.70
N LYS A 204 -27.83 6.85 0.08
CA LYS A 204 -27.27 8.12 -0.37
C LYS A 204 -25.76 8.10 -0.23
N ARG A 205 -25.06 8.69 -1.20
CA ARG A 205 -23.59 8.68 -1.28
C ARG A 205 -22.94 9.19 0.01
N GLU A 206 -23.40 10.30 0.53
CA GLU A 206 -22.84 10.92 1.74
C GLU A 206 -23.02 10.01 2.96
N LEU A 207 -24.17 9.35 3.08
CA LEU A 207 -24.45 8.43 4.17
C LEU A 207 -23.66 7.12 4.02
N ILE A 208 -23.41 6.65 2.80
CA ILE A 208 -22.52 5.51 2.54
C ILE A 208 -21.10 5.85 2.98
N GLN A 209 -20.60 7.03 2.62
CA GLN A 209 -19.27 7.48 3.05
C GLN A 209 -19.17 7.57 4.59
N GLN A 210 -20.18 8.14 5.25
CA GLN A 210 -20.23 8.17 6.72
C GLN A 210 -20.21 6.76 7.32
N GLU A 211 -20.95 5.82 6.74
CA GLU A 211 -20.97 4.44 7.21
C GLU A 211 -19.61 3.76 7.02
N ILE A 212 -18.91 4.01 5.92
CA ILE A 212 -17.54 3.51 5.68
C ILE A 212 -16.59 4.05 6.76
N TYR A 213 -16.57 5.38 6.98
CA TYR A 213 -15.72 5.97 8.01
C TYR A 213 -16.05 5.46 9.41
N ALA A 214 -17.33 5.32 9.74
CA ALA A 214 -17.73 4.78 11.04
C ALA A 214 -17.24 3.34 11.26
N ARG A 215 -17.22 2.52 10.20
CA ARG A 215 -16.70 1.14 10.27
C ARG A 215 -15.19 1.12 10.43
N MET A 216 -14.47 2.00 9.76
CA MET A 216 -13.01 2.12 9.92
C MET A 216 -12.64 2.61 11.32
N LEU A 217 -13.35 3.60 11.84
CA LEU A 217 -13.17 4.04 13.24
C LEU A 217 -13.43 2.91 14.22
N MET A 218 -14.47 2.10 13.99
CA MET A 218 -14.76 0.94 14.82
C MET A 218 -13.67 -0.12 14.72
N TYR A 219 -13.09 -0.33 13.54
CA TYR A 219 -11.94 -1.21 13.34
C TYR A 219 -10.76 -0.74 14.18
N ASN A 220 -10.35 0.52 14.01
CA ASN A 220 -9.23 1.12 14.74
C ASN A 220 -9.45 1.04 16.26
N PHE A 221 -10.66 1.35 16.72
CA PHE A 221 -11.02 1.25 18.14
C PHE A 221 -10.88 -0.19 18.67
N CYS A 222 -11.36 -1.18 17.90
CA CYS A 222 -11.22 -2.59 18.30
C CYS A 222 -9.75 -3.03 18.30
N GLN A 223 -8.96 -2.61 17.31
CA GLN A 223 -7.52 -2.95 17.23
C GLN A 223 -6.76 -2.36 18.42
N ARG A 224 -7.00 -1.11 18.80
CA ARG A 224 -6.37 -0.51 19.98
C ARG A 224 -6.66 -1.30 21.26
N ILE A 225 -7.89 -1.75 21.46
CA ILE A 225 -8.24 -2.59 22.62
C ILE A 225 -7.54 -3.95 22.54
N VAL A 226 -7.53 -4.57 21.35
CA VAL A 226 -6.92 -5.90 21.16
C VAL A 226 -5.42 -5.89 21.41
N GLN A 227 -4.71 -4.82 21.03
CA GLN A 227 -3.27 -4.67 21.26
C GLN A 227 -2.90 -4.57 22.75
N GLU A 228 -3.79 -4.09 23.60
CA GLU A 228 -3.56 -4.03 25.04
C GLU A 228 -3.72 -5.40 25.75
N ILE A 229 -4.24 -6.42 25.05
CA ILE A 229 -4.46 -7.75 25.62
C ILE A 229 -3.14 -8.49 25.77
N LYS A 230 -2.72 -8.72 27.00
CA LYS A 230 -1.54 -9.52 27.31
C LYS A 230 -1.89 -11.02 27.28
N ILE A 231 -1.34 -11.73 26.29
CA ILE A 231 -1.50 -13.17 26.20
C ILE A 231 -0.42 -13.83 27.06
N PRO A 232 -0.77 -14.61 28.09
CA PRO A 232 0.22 -15.29 28.91
C PRO A 232 0.98 -16.33 28.07
N LYS A 233 2.31 -16.29 28.08
CA LYS A 233 3.15 -17.32 27.50
C LYS A 233 2.98 -18.60 28.34
N LYS A 234 2.55 -19.68 27.70
CA LYS A 234 2.52 -21.01 28.32
C LYS A 234 3.74 -21.79 27.88
N ASP A 235 4.56 -22.24 28.81
CA ASP A 235 5.69 -23.10 28.53
C ASP A 235 5.22 -24.43 27.91
N ARG A 236 5.98 -24.94 26.93
CA ARG A 236 5.77 -26.25 26.24
C ARG A 236 4.60 -26.33 25.26
N ILE A 237 4.08 -25.22 24.72
CA ILE A 237 3.06 -25.26 23.69
C ILE A 237 3.69 -25.01 22.32
N LYS A 238 3.36 -25.88 21.35
CA LYS A 238 3.83 -25.83 19.96
C LYS A 238 3.30 -24.61 19.19
N TYR A 239 2.19 -24.00 19.65
CA TYR A 239 1.49 -22.94 18.95
C TYR A 239 1.49 -21.63 19.74
N THR A 240 1.67 -20.51 19.04
CA THR A 240 1.52 -19.18 19.63
C THR A 240 0.03 -18.81 19.64
N TYR A 241 -0.50 -18.44 20.81
CA TYR A 241 -1.85 -17.93 20.90
C TYR A 241 -1.94 -16.51 20.34
N GLN A 242 -3.02 -16.25 19.61
CA GLN A 242 -3.36 -14.92 19.12
C GLN A 242 -4.79 -14.56 19.54
N VAL A 243 -5.02 -13.26 19.74
CA VAL A 243 -6.37 -12.78 20.03
C VAL A 243 -7.26 -12.99 18.80
N ASN A 244 -8.43 -13.57 18.98
CA ASN A 244 -9.42 -13.70 17.91
C ASN A 244 -10.13 -12.34 17.71
N PHE A 245 -9.71 -11.59 16.70
CA PHE A 245 -10.23 -10.25 16.42
C PHE A 245 -11.76 -10.23 16.25
N THR A 246 -12.32 -11.18 15.50
CA THR A 246 -13.78 -11.26 15.27
C THR A 246 -14.55 -11.42 16.56
N ARG A 247 -14.07 -12.28 17.46
CA ARG A 247 -14.68 -12.46 18.79
C ARG A 247 -14.56 -11.21 19.64
N SER A 248 -13.40 -10.57 19.62
CA SER A 248 -13.16 -9.30 20.32
C SER A 248 -14.11 -8.19 19.85
N VAL A 249 -14.31 -8.04 18.55
CA VAL A 249 -15.27 -7.10 17.98
C VAL A 249 -16.69 -7.36 18.51
N HIS A 250 -17.11 -8.62 18.59
CA HIS A 250 -18.42 -8.99 19.10
C HIS A 250 -18.59 -8.58 20.57
N ILE A 251 -17.60 -8.91 21.41
CA ILE A 251 -17.61 -8.56 22.85
C ILE A 251 -17.64 -7.04 23.04
N ILE A 252 -16.80 -6.30 22.29
CA ILE A 252 -16.74 -4.84 22.36
C ILE A 252 -18.08 -4.22 21.95
N ARG A 253 -18.71 -4.72 20.90
CA ARG A 253 -20.04 -4.24 20.46
C ARG A 253 -21.12 -4.51 21.50
N GLU A 254 -21.13 -5.67 22.13
CA GLU A 254 -22.06 -5.98 23.21
C GLU A 254 -21.86 -5.06 24.40
N PHE A 255 -20.61 -4.81 24.81
CA PHE A 255 -20.28 -3.88 25.87
C PHE A 255 -20.79 -2.46 25.59
N LEU A 256 -20.55 -1.94 24.39
CA LEU A 256 -21.01 -0.62 23.97
C LEU A 256 -22.54 -0.50 23.90
N ARG A 257 -23.26 -1.60 23.64
CA ARG A 257 -24.74 -1.63 23.63
C ARG A 257 -25.35 -1.66 25.02
N LYS A 258 -24.65 -2.22 26.00
CA LYS A 258 -25.12 -2.31 27.37
C LYS A 258 -24.99 -0.93 28.03
N LYS A 259 -26.08 -0.16 28.07
CA LYS A 259 -26.16 1.07 28.86
C LYS A 259 -25.99 0.73 30.35
N GLY A 260 -24.87 1.17 30.94
CA GLY A 260 -24.65 1.13 32.37
C GLY A 260 -23.86 -0.04 32.92
N GLY A 261 -22.54 0.04 32.85
CA GLY A 261 -21.61 -0.31 33.90
C GLY A 261 -21.46 -1.77 34.36
N LYS A 262 -21.83 -2.76 33.55
CA LYS A 262 -21.41 -4.13 33.84
C LYS A 262 -20.17 -4.45 33.02
N ASN A 263 -19.13 -4.95 33.67
CA ASN A 263 -17.90 -5.39 33.01
C ASN A 263 -18.22 -6.35 31.83
N PRO A 264 -17.48 -6.26 30.72
CA PRO A 264 -17.60 -7.25 29.66
C PRO A 264 -17.35 -8.65 30.25
N PRO A 265 -17.99 -9.70 29.71
CA PRO A 265 -17.69 -11.06 30.12
C PRO A 265 -16.20 -11.35 29.91
N VAL A 266 -15.53 -11.69 30.99
CA VAL A 266 -14.14 -12.18 30.96
C VAL A 266 -14.23 -13.67 30.70
N GLU A 267 -13.95 -14.11 29.49
CA GLU A 267 -13.77 -15.51 29.14
C GLU A 267 -12.32 -15.78 28.71
#